data_9f7c810ea3501c105fb830b7f4eef9f1
#
_entry.id   9f7c810ea3501c105fb830b7f4eef9f1
#
_cell.length_a   1.000
_cell.length_b   1.000
_cell.length_c   1.000
_cell.angle_alpha   90.00
_cell.angle_beta   90.00
_cell.angle_gamma   90.00
#
_symmetry.space_group_name_H-M   'P 1'
#
loop_
_entity.id
_entity.type
_entity.pdbx_description
1 polymer ?
#
loop_
_entity_poly.entity_id
_entity_poly.type
_entity_poly.pdbx_seq_one_letter_code
_entity_poly.pdbx_strand_id
1 'polypeptide(L)'
;MYKIDILFLDREFEHDVYELIKAFYPEAEIHTLYDEAEAGEYDLRFRVERENETYKISYDRRENETAGYTEQKGVTSADVIGEDKLPPKDPHALRKENKDVLKYALYQLLVKLTGRTLPWGNLTGIRPAKLAMGMIESGMKNTEAAREMREKYLVSPEKTALAVTIANREREILKDIDYENGYSLYIGIPFCPSICLYCSFSSYPLKVWEKRTDEYVEALCKEIRETAFLMQGRKLDTIYIGGGTPTTLLPHQLRKLLDTTGEAFGYEDLAEFTIEAGRPDSINREKLQAIREYPVTRISVNPQTMNQETLDLIGRRHTVEQTREAFYLARELGYDNINMDLIVGLPGEDISMVERT
;
A
#
# COMPACT_ATOMS: atom_id res chain seq x y z
N MET A 1 8.76 -6.69 -28.35
CA MET A 1 8.18 -6.01 -27.20
C MET A 1 8.25 -4.52 -27.50
N TYR A 2 7.19 -3.75 -27.24
CA TYR A 2 7.17 -2.32 -27.55
C TYR A 2 8.11 -1.59 -26.59
N LYS A 3 9.06 -0.82 -27.13
CA LYS A 3 10.12 -0.18 -26.35
C LYS A 3 9.86 1.32 -26.20
N ILE A 4 9.88 1.77 -24.96
CA ILE A 4 9.69 3.19 -24.63
C ILE A 4 10.91 3.70 -23.90
N ASP A 5 11.50 4.76 -24.42
CA ASP A 5 12.53 5.52 -23.72
C ASP A 5 11.91 6.75 -23.02
N ILE A 6 12.35 7.06 -21.82
CA ILE A 6 12.02 8.30 -21.13
C ILE A 6 13.33 9.01 -20.81
N LEU A 7 13.62 10.08 -21.55
CA LEU A 7 14.79 10.93 -21.31
C LEU A 7 14.44 12.05 -20.32
N PHE A 8 15.06 12.02 -19.15
CA PHE A 8 14.91 13.03 -18.13
C PHE A 8 16.06 14.04 -18.17
N LEU A 9 15.75 15.27 -18.56
CA LEU A 9 16.65 16.42 -18.41
C LEU A 9 16.41 17.13 -17.06
N ASP A 10 15.24 16.90 -16.45
CA ASP A 10 14.92 17.21 -15.05
C ASP A 10 14.42 15.93 -14.34
N ARG A 11 15.05 15.58 -13.22
CA ARG A 11 14.77 14.33 -12.47
C ARG A 11 13.77 14.49 -11.33
N GLU A 12 13.20 15.67 -11.12
CA GLU A 12 12.44 15.95 -9.91
C GLU A 12 11.25 15.01 -9.71
N PHE A 13 10.54 14.60 -10.78
CA PHE A 13 9.36 13.73 -10.72
C PHE A 13 9.49 12.47 -11.58
N GLU A 14 10.69 11.95 -11.72
CA GLU A 14 11.02 10.80 -12.55
C GLU A 14 10.10 9.60 -12.30
N HIS A 15 9.97 9.20 -11.03
CA HIS A 15 9.11 8.06 -10.64
C HIS A 15 7.65 8.30 -11.01
N ASP A 16 7.11 9.50 -10.76
CA ASP A 16 5.70 9.83 -11.06
C ASP A 16 5.42 9.79 -12.57
N VAL A 17 6.37 10.26 -13.39
CA VAL A 17 6.30 10.20 -14.86
C VAL A 17 6.36 8.76 -15.35
N TYR A 18 7.33 7.98 -14.86
CA TYR A 18 7.49 6.56 -15.19
C TYR A 18 6.20 5.77 -14.91
N GLU A 19 5.67 5.87 -13.70
CA GLU A 19 4.46 5.15 -13.28
C GLU A 19 3.24 5.51 -14.14
N LEU A 20 3.11 6.78 -14.53
CA LEU A 20 1.99 7.21 -15.36
C LEU A 20 2.12 6.68 -16.78
N ILE A 21 3.32 6.71 -17.39
CA ILE A 21 3.57 6.12 -18.71
C ILE A 21 3.34 4.61 -18.67
N LYS A 22 3.85 3.92 -17.62
CA LYS A 22 3.66 2.48 -17.42
C LYS A 22 2.18 2.09 -17.32
N ALA A 23 1.36 2.93 -16.68
CA ALA A 23 -0.09 2.69 -16.58
C ALA A 23 -0.80 2.75 -17.96
N PHE A 24 -0.30 3.56 -18.90
CA PHE A 24 -0.81 3.59 -20.27
C PHE A 24 -0.23 2.48 -21.16
N TYR A 25 0.98 2.02 -20.87
CA TYR A 25 1.70 1.01 -21.65
C TYR A 25 2.18 -0.15 -20.75
N PRO A 26 1.25 -0.94 -20.17
CA PRO A 26 1.60 -1.96 -19.17
C PRO A 26 2.53 -3.06 -19.71
N GLU A 27 2.42 -3.36 -21.02
CA GLU A 27 3.22 -4.41 -21.66
C GLU A 27 4.53 -3.90 -22.27
N ALA A 28 4.79 -2.59 -22.22
CA ALA A 28 6.00 -2.02 -22.79
C ALA A 28 7.22 -2.25 -21.90
N GLU A 29 8.36 -2.43 -22.53
CA GLU A 29 9.68 -2.32 -21.91
C GLU A 29 10.04 -0.83 -21.84
N ILE A 30 10.20 -0.28 -20.64
CA ILE A 30 10.44 1.15 -20.44
C ILE A 30 11.85 1.34 -19.89
N HIS A 31 12.65 2.16 -20.60
CA HIS A 31 14.00 2.54 -20.20
C HIS A 31 14.02 4.01 -19.79
N THR A 32 14.69 4.27 -18.67
CA THR A 32 14.94 5.63 -18.19
C THR A 32 16.34 6.05 -18.61
N LEU A 33 16.46 7.18 -19.28
CA LEU A 33 17.70 7.74 -19.79
C LEU A 33 17.94 9.12 -19.19
N TYR A 34 19.21 9.48 -19.06
CA TYR A 34 19.63 10.77 -18.51
C TYR A 34 20.56 11.54 -19.46
N ASP A 35 21.00 10.89 -20.53
CA ASP A 35 21.79 11.44 -21.60
C ASP A 35 21.28 10.88 -22.94
N GLU A 36 21.22 11.71 -23.98
CA GLU A 36 20.86 11.28 -25.34
C GLU A 36 21.83 10.24 -25.91
N ALA A 37 23.09 10.25 -25.46
CA ALA A 37 24.09 9.28 -25.87
C ALA A 37 23.82 7.85 -25.38
N GLU A 38 22.99 7.68 -24.34
CA GLU A 38 22.57 6.37 -23.83
C GLU A 38 21.46 5.72 -24.68
N ALA A 39 20.91 6.46 -25.62
CA ALA A 39 19.72 6.08 -26.36
C ALA A 39 19.98 4.92 -27.35
N GLY A 40 19.21 3.85 -27.18
CA GLY A 40 19.14 2.70 -28.07
C GLY A 40 18.04 2.79 -29.10
N GLU A 41 17.62 1.63 -29.64
CA GLU A 41 16.42 1.52 -30.45
C GLU A 41 15.16 1.61 -29.60
N TYR A 42 14.23 2.49 -30.00
CA TYR A 42 12.94 2.69 -29.35
C TYR A 42 11.81 2.78 -30.38
N ASP A 43 10.59 2.50 -29.92
CA ASP A 43 9.37 2.70 -30.71
C ASP A 43 8.73 4.06 -30.40
N LEU A 44 8.85 4.49 -29.14
CA LEU A 44 8.34 5.75 -28.63
C LEU A 44 9.35 6.33 -27.63
N ARG A 45 9.68 7.59 -27.74
CA ARG A 45 10.51 8.29 -26.75
C ARG A 45 9.79 9.50 -26.20
N PHE A 46 9.82 9.64 -24.88
CA PHE A 46 9.44 10.86 -24.19
C PHE A 46 10.69 11.61 -23.75
N ARG A 47 10.64 12.94 -23.82
CA ARG A 47 11.63 13.83 -23.22
C ARG A 47 10.93 14.72 -22.22
N VAL A 48 11.42 14.75 -21.00
CA VAL A 48 10.89 15.55 -19.89
C VAL A 48 11.94 16.56 -19.49
N GLU A 49 11.60 17.83 -19.62
CA GLU A 49 12.49 18.96 -19.31
C GLU A 49 11.74 20.04 -18.53
N ARG A 50 12.50 20.83 -17.80
CA ARG A 50 12.02 22.01 -17.12
C ARG A 50 12.89 23.21 -17.49
N GLU A 51 12.28 24.18 -18.14
CA GLU A 51 12.91 25.45 -18.45
C GLU A 51 12.29 26.54 -17.57
N ASN A 52 13.09 27.11 -16.68
CA ASN A 52 12.64 28.03 -15.66
C ASN A 52 11.54 27.38 -14.78
N GLU A 53 10.28 27.81 -14.95
CA GLU A 53 9.12 27.31 -14.21
C GLU A 53 8.15 26.52 -15.09
N THR A 54 8.56 26.21 -16.33
CA THR A 54 7.69 25.54 -17.31
C THR A 54 8.15 24.10 -17.52
N TYR A 55 7.22 23.16 -17.31
CA TYR A 55 7.41 21.75 -17.69
C TYR A 55 7.07 21.57 -19.15
N LYS A 56 8.00 20.96 -19.88
CA LYS A 56 7.82 20.60 -21.27
C LYS A 56 8.01 19.10 -21.43
N ILE A 57 7.01 18.44 -21.99
CA ILE A 57 7.03 17.02 -22.29
C ILE A 57 6.85 16.88 -23.79
N SER A 58 7.89 16.41 -24.48
CA SER A 58 7.83 16.08 -25.89
C SER A 58 7.91 14.58 -26.12
N TYR A 59 7.41 14.13 -27.25
CA TYR A 59 7.57 12.75 -27.70
C TYR A 59 7.92 12.69 -29.18
N ASP A 60 8.61 11.64 -29.56
CA ASP A 60 8.82 11.22 -30.95
C ASP A 60 8.53 9.71 -31.08
N ARG A 61 7.92 9.34 -32.21
CA ARG A 61 7.57 7.97 -32.56
C ARG A 61 8.28 7.57 -33.83
N ARG A 62 9.01 6.46 -33.79
CA ARG A 62 9.86 6.01 -34.89
C ARG A 62 9.07 5.54 -36.13
N GLU A 63 7.97 4.79 -35.95
CA GLU A 63 7.23 4.14 -37.04
C GLU A 63 6.59 5.12 -38.06
N ASN A 64 6.24 6.33 -37.63
CA ASN A 64 5.50 7.29 -38.45
C ASN A 64 6.19 8.67 -38.52
N GLU A 65 7.42 8.80 -38.03
CA GLU A 65 8.13 10.09 -37.88
C GLU A 65 7.23 11.17 -37.21
N THR A 66 6.28 10.73 -36.37
CA THR A 66 5.36 11.65 -35.68
C THR A 66 5.97 12.12 -34.38
N ALA A 67 5.98 13.42 -34.20
CA ALA A 67 6.41 14.08 -32.98
C ALA A 67 5.30 14.99 -32.42
N GLY A 68 5.34 15.25 -31.14
CA GLY A 68 4.44 16.20 -30.51
C GLY A 68 4.96 16.61 -29.14
N TYR A 69 4.37 17.65 -28.61
CA TYR A 69 4.75 18.14 -27.27
C TYR A 69 3.56 18.72 -26.53
N THR A 70 3.71 18.86 -25.23
CA THR A 70 2.89 19.69 -24.35
C THR A 70 3.79 20.51 -23.46
N GLU A 71 3.37 21.73 -23.18
CA GLU A 71 4.02 22.62 -22.23
C GLU A 71 3.04 23.00 -21.15
N GLN A 72 3.50 23.03 -19.89
CA GLN A 72 2.70 23.45 -18.78
C GLN A 72 3.56 24.26 -17.80
N LYS A 73 3.13 25.48 -17.52
CA LYS A 73 3.78 26.31 -16.51
C LYS A 73 3.62 25.65 -15.14
N GLY A 74 4.71 25.46 -14.43
CA GLY A 74 4.72 25.04 -13.04
C GLY A 74 4.16 26.14 -12.12
N VAL A 75 3.81 25.75 -10.92
CA VAL A 75 3.30 26.67 -9.89
C VAL A 75 4.48 27.20 -9.09
N THR A 76 4.60 28.53 -9.02
CA THR A 76 5.59 29.22 -8.19
C THR A 76 5.02 29.58 -6.83
N SER A 77 5.91 29.93 -5.89
CA SER A 77 5.46 30.49 -4.61
C SER A 77 4.65 31.79 -4.79
N ALA A 78 4.89 32.54 -5.89
CA ALA A 78 4.14 33.74 -6.22
C ALA A 78 2.73 33.46 -6.77
N ASP A 79 2.55 32.38 -7.55
CA ASP A 79 1.25 31.98 -8.10
C ASP A 79 0.27 31.47 -7.01
N VAL A 80 0.83 31.10 -5.87
CA VAL A 80 0.09 30.55 -4.72
C VAL A 80 -0.35 31.67 -3.75
N ILE A 81 0.32 32.81 -3.80
CA ILE A 81 -0.02 34.01 -3.05
C ILE A 81 -0.97 34.83 -3.92
N GLY A 82 -2.29 34.68 -3.73
CA GLY A 82 -3.22 35.74 -4.17
C GLY A 82 -2.76 37.06 -3.55
N GLU A 83 -2.90 38.15 -4.28
CA GLU A 83 -2.33 39.48 -3.95
C GLU A 83 -2.52 39.97 -2.50
N ASP A 84 -3.28 39.26 -1.65
CA ASP A 84 -3.70 39.68 -0.31
C ASP A 84 -3.29 38.81 0.88
N LYS A 85 -2.53 37.71 0.77
CA LYS A 85 -2.20 36.87 1.95
C LYS A 85 -0.83 36.13 1.90
N LEU A 86 0.03 36.53 2.85
CA LEU A 86 1.07 35.88 3.69
C LEU A 86 1.27 34.36 3.57
N PRO A 87 2.33 33.79 4.15
CA PRO A 87 3.71 33.63 3.76
C PRO A 87 3.96 32.47 2.81
N PRO A 88 5.20 32.16 2.39
CA PRO A 88 5.44 31.12 1.39
C PRO A 88 4.84 29.79 1.86
N LYS A 89 4.03 29.17 1.00
CA LYS A 89 3.58 27.79 1.21
C LYS A 89 4.79 26.92 1.52
N ASP A 90 4.62 26.00 2.49
CA ASP A 90 5.53 24.94 2.79
C ASP A 90 6.14 24.40 1.46
N PRO A 91 7.48 24.28 1.36
CA PRO A 91 8.14 23.73 0.17
C PRO A 91 7.55 22.39 -0.30
N HIS A 92 7.03 21.58 0.63
CA HIS A 92 6.34 20.33 0.31
C HIS A 92 5.01 20.53 -0.41
N ALA A 93 4.24 21.58 -0.04
CA ALA A 93 2.99 21.89 -0.72
C ALA A 93 3.23 22.37 -2.15
N LEU A 94 4.23 23.25 -2.35
CA LEU A 94 4.62 23.72 -3.68
C LEU A 94 5.11 22.57 -4.57
N ARG A 95 5.94 21.69 -4.04
CA ARG A 95 6.42 20.51 -4.76
C ARG A 95 5.27 19.58 -5.17
N LYS A 96 4.28 19.39 -4.29
CA LYS A 96 3.08 18.61 -4.59
C LYS A 96 2.27 19.22 -5.73
N GLU A 97 2.05 20.52 -5.72
CA GLU A 97 1.31 21.21 -6.79
C GLU A 97 2.03 21.13 -8.14
N ASN A 98 3.34 21.31 -8.16
CA ASN A 98 4.16 21.15 -9.37
C ASN A 98 4.08 19.72 -9.93
N LYS A 99 4.10 18.72 -9.06
CA LYS A 99 3.87 17.32 -9.44
C LYS A 99 2.49 17.12 -10.07
N ASP A 100 1.44 17.66 -9.45
CA ASP A 100 0.07 17.53 -9.95
C ASP A 100 -0.08 18.19 -11.33
N VAL A 101 0.52 19.35 -11.55
CA VAL A 101 0.57 20.05 -12.83
C VAL A 101 1.27 19.24 -13.92
N LEU A 102 2.45 18.69 -13.62
CA LEU A 102 3.21 17.86 -14.56
C LEU A 102 2.43 16.59 -14.93
N LYS A 103 1.87 15.89 -13.93
CA LYS A 103 1.08 14.67 -14.16
C LYS A 103 -0.20 14.95 -14.94
N TYR A 104 -0.85 16.08 -14.73
CA TYR A 104 -2.02 16.49 -15.50
C TYR A 104 -1.65 16.68 -16.98
N ALA A 105 -0.58 17.44 -17.29
CA ALA A 105 -0.12 17.68 -18.64
C ALA A 105 0.29 16.37 -19.35
N LEU A 106 1.06 15.51 -18.66
CA LEU A 106 1.47 14.20 -19.20
C LEU A 106 0.25 13.31 -19.46
N TYR A 107 -0.71 13.27 -18.56
CA TYR A 107 -1.92 12.46 -18.74
C TYR A 107 -2.70 12.90 -20.00
N GLN A 108 -2.90 14.21 -20.19
CA GLN A 108 -3.58 14.75 -21.38
C GLN A 108 -2.84 14.39 -22.66
N LEU A 109 -1.50 14.46 -22.65
CA LEU A 109 -0.68 14.05 -23.78
C LEU A 109 -0.85 12.55 -24.08
N LEU A 110 -0.82 11.70 -23.05
CA LEU A 110 -0.97 10.25 -23.18
C LEU A 110 -2.38 9.86 -23.67
N VAL A 111 -3.42 10.54 -23.20
CA VAL A 111 -4.80 10.36 -23.71
C VAL A 111 -4.87 10.70 -25.18
N LYS A 112 -4.31 11.86 -25.60
CA LYS A 112 -4.26 12.26 -27.02
C LYS A 112 -3.47 11.26 -27.88
N LEU A 113 -2.37 10.73 -27.35
CA LEU A 113 -1.49 9.81 -28.06
C LEU A 113 -2.08 8.40 -28.21
N THR A 114 -2.83 7.92 -27.20
CA THR A 114 -3.33 6.54 -27.14
C THR A 114 -4.82 6.40 -27.41
N GLY A 115 -5.59 7.49 -27.35
CA GLY A 115 -7.05 7.46 -27.39
C GLY A 115 -7.71 6.80 -26.15
N ARG A 116 -6.93 6.52 -25.10
CA ARG A 116 -7.40 5.81 -23.88
C ARG A 116 -7.45 6.75 -22.69
N THR A 117 -8.36 6.47 -21.77
CA THR A 117 -8.42 7.08 -20.43
C THR A 117 -8.20 6.01 -19.37
N LEU A 118 -7.64 6.39 -18.22
CA LEU A 118 -7.49 5.49 -17.08
C LEU A 118 -8.59 5.76 -16.06
N PRO A 119 -9.19 4.72 -15.45
CA PRO A 119 -10.27 4.89 -14.48
C PRO A 119 -9.91 5.76 -13.27
N TRP A 120 -8.66 5.71 -12.82
CA TRP A 120 -8.12 6.53 -11.74
C TRP A 120 -7.44 7.83 -12.21
N GLY A 121 -7.63 8.19 -13.49
CA GLY A 121 -7.04 9.40 -14.06
C GLY A 121 -5.51 9.40 -13.97
N ASN A 122 -4.95 10.52 -13.53
CA ASN A 122 -3.51 10.69 -13.36
C ASN A 122 -2.98 10.21 -11.98
N LEU A 123 -3.83 9.59 -11.16
CA LEU A 123 -3.42 9.07 -9.85
C LEU A 123 -2.63 7.76 -10.02
N THR A 124 -1.37 7.74 -9.58
CA THR A 124 -0.51 6.56 -9.53
C THR A 124 0.18 6.47 -8.16
N GLY A 125 0.39 5.25 -7.66
CA GLY A 125 1.16 5.01 -6.44
C GLY A 125 0.53 5.54 -5.14
N ILE A 126 -0.78 5.86 -5.13
CA ILE A 126 -1.48 6.38 -3.95
C ILE A 126 -2.78 5.63 -3.68
N ARG A 127 -3.33 5.82 -2.49
CA ARG A 127 -4.67 5.34 -2.12
C ARG A 127 -5.71 6.44 -2.41
N PRO A 128 -6.56 6.31 -3.45
CA PRO A 128 -7.50 7.38 -3.83
C PRO A 128 -8.53 7.70 -2.75
N ALA A 129 -8.97 6.69 -1.97
CA ALA A 129 -9.89 6.92 -0.85
C ALA A 129 -9.26 7.81 0.25
N LYS A 130 -7.95 7.64 0.53
CA LYS A 130 -7.23 8.51 1.48
C LYS A 130 -7.14 9.96 0.99
N LEU A 131 -6.99 10.16 -0.32
CA LEU A 131 -7.03 11.50 -0.92
C LEU A 131 -8.40 12.14 -0.72
N ALA A 132 -9.49 11.42 -1.04
CA ALA A 132 -10.86 11.88 -0.84
C ALA A 132 -11.15 12.17 0.65
N MET A 133 -10.69 11.30 1.56
CA MET A 133 -10.82 11.48 3.01
C MET A 133 -10.15 12.76 3.47
N GLY A 134 -8.90 13.02 3.06
CA GLY A 134 -8.19 14.26 3.41
C GLY A 134 -8.89 15.53 2.91
N MET A 135 -9.50 15.51 1.72
CA MET A 135 -10.32 16.60 1.22
C MET A 135 -11.55 16.86 2.10
N ILE A 136 -12.27 15.79 2.49
CA ILE A 136 -13.46 15.90 3.33
C ILE A 136 -13.10 16.33 4.75
N GLU A 137 -12.01 15.83 5.32
CA GLU A 137 -11.50 16.23 6.64
C GLU A 137 -11.01 17.70 6.67
N SER A 138 -10.52 18.21 5.54
CA SER A 138 -10.20 19.66 5.41
C SER A 138 -11.41 20.57 5.29
N GLY A 139 -12.64 20.02 5.34
CA GLY A 139 -13.91 20.75 5.33
C GLY A 139 -14.64 20.78 3.99
N MET A 140 -14.12 20.12 2.95
CA MET A 140 -14.85 20.03 1.66
C MET A 140 -16.09 19.16 1.80
N LYS A 141 -17.18 19.58 1.13
CA LYS A 141 -18.34 18.70 0.96
C LYS A 141 -18.01 17.54 0.03
N ASN A 142 -18.72 16.43 0.16
CA ASN A 142 -18.56 15.26 -0.72
C ASN A 142 -18.63 15.61 -2.23
N THR A 143 -19.50 16.55 -2.59
CA THR A 143 -19.66 17.04 -3.97
C THR A 143 -18.45 17.87 -4.45
N GLU A 144 -17.82 18.61 -3.56
CA GLU A 144 -16.62 19.39 -3.84
C GLU A 144 -15.40 18.50 -3.99
N ALA A 145 -15.22 17.54 -3.07
CA ALA A 145 -14.17 16.52 -3.17
C ALA A 145 -14.32 15.69 -4.46
N ALA A 146 -15.55 15.29 -4.81
CA ALA A 146 -15.83 14.57 -6.06
C ALA A 146 -15.49 15.42 -7.29
N ARG A 147 -15.79 16.71 -7.29
CA ARG A 147 -15.43 17.62 -8.37
C ARG A 147 -13.90 17.77 -8.49
N GLU A 148 -13.20 17.98 -7.40
CA GLU A 148 -11.73 18.08 -7.37
C GLU A 148 -11.07 16.81 -7.91
N MET A 149 -11.55 15.63 -7.53
CA MET A 149 -11.04 14.36 -8.07
C MET A 149 -11.22 14.24 -9.59
N ARG A 150 -12.34 14.74 -10.11
CA ARG A 150 -12.63 14.67 -11.55
C ARG A 150 -11.90 15.73 -12.36
N GLU A 151 -11.81 16.94 -11.88
CA GLU A 151 -11.24 18.08 -12.61
C GLU A 151 -9.71 18.12 -12.51
N LYS A 152 -9.17 17.94 -11.30
CA LYS A 152 -7.72 18.01 -11.07
C LYS A 152 -7.02 16.69 -11.36
N TYR A 153 -7.62 15.58 -10.93
CA TYR A 153 -6.98 14.25 -11.04
C TYR A 153 -7.56 13.40 -12.18
N LEU A 154 -8.55 13.89 -12.90
CA LEU A 154 -9.15 13.26 -14.09
C LEU A 154 -9.69 11.84 -13.81
N VAL A 155 -10.10 11.59 -12.57
CA VAL A 155 -10.69 10.32 -12.12
C VAL A 155 -12.09 10.14 -12.74
N SER A 156 -12.40 8.91 -13.17
CA SER A 156 -13.73 8.59 -13.73
C SER A 156 -14.85 8.82 -12.71
N PRO A 157 -16.10 9.07 -13.17
CA PRO A 157 -17.24 9.26 -12.27
C PRO A 157 -17.44 8.08 -11.32
N GLU A 158 -17.32 6.84 -11.80
CA GLU A 158 -17.53 5.61 -11.04
C GLU A 158 -16.45 5.47 -9.94
N LYS A 159 -15.18 5.71 -10.28
CA LYS A 159 -14.08 5.63 -9.33
C LYS A 159 -14.09 6.79 -8.34
N THR A 160 -14.54 7.96 -8.75
CA THR A 160 -14.78 9.10 -7.86
C THR A 160 -15.86 8.77 -6.82
N ALA A 161 -16.99 8.23 -7.26
CA ALA A 161 -18.09 7.81 -6.37
C ALA A 161 -17.60 6.73 -5.37
N LEU A 162 -16.84 5.75 -5.86
CA LEU A 162 -16.25 4.71 -5.04
C LEU A 162 -15.31 5.30 -3.97
N ALA A 163 -14.37 6.17 -4.36
CA ALA A 163 -13.40 6.78 -3.44
C ALA A 163 -14.07 7.60 -2.34
N VAL A 164 -15.07 8.44 -2.69
CA VAL A 164 -15.82 9.25 -1.73
C VAL A 164 -16.67 8.37 -0.79
N THR A 165 -17.28 7.31 -1.32
CA THR A 165 -18.07 6.37 -0.50
C THR A 165 -17.18 5.65 0.51
N ILE A 166 -16.02 5.15 0.08
CA ILE A 166 -15.05 4.50 0.97
C ILE A 166 -14.53 5.49 2.02
N ALA A 167 -14.17 6.72 1.61
CA ALA A 167 -13.68 7.74 2.54
C ALA A 167 -14.70 8.04 3.66
N ASN A 168 -15.99 8.19 3.33
CA ASN A 168 -17.03 8.39 4.34
C ASN A 168 -17.20 7.18 5.27
N ARG A 169 -17.10 5.96 4.73
CA ARG A 169 -17.17 4.73 5.54
C ARG A 169 -15.94 4.60 6.45
N GLU A 170 -14.76 4.86 5.95
CA GLU A 170 -13.53 4.87 6.77
C GLU A 170 -13.62 5.89 7.90
N ARG A 171 -14.08 7.12 7.63
CA ARG A 171 -14.29 8.13 8.68
C ARG A 171 -15.23 7.68 9.78
N GLU A 172 -16.32 6.98 9.43
CA GLU A 172 -17.26 6.46 10.44
C GLU A 172 -16.63 5.34 11.27
N ILE A 173 -15.84 4.46 10.64
CA ILE A 173 -15.14 3.36 11.34
C ILE A 173 -14.03 3.91 12.26
N LEU A 174 -13.31 4.93 11.80
CA LEU A 174 -12.14 5.46 12.48
C LEU A 174 -12.45 6.62 13.44
N LYS A 175 -13.73 6.96 13.65
CA LYS A 175 -14.13 8.11 14.48
C LYS A 175 -13.70 8.05 15.94
N ASP A 176 -13.49 6.82 16.44
CA ASP A 176 -13.10 6.57 17.85
C ASP A 176 -11.56 6.49 18.02
N ILE A 177 -10.80 6.62 16.93
CA ILE A 177 -9.33 6.65 16.94
C ILE A 177 -8.84 8.08 17.23
N ASP A 178 -8.01 8.23 18.25
CA ASP A 178 -7.39 9.52 18.57
C ASP A 178 -6.12 9.76 17.76
N TYR A 179 -6.26 10.42 16.61
CA TYR A 179 -5.14 10.71 15.71
C TYR A 179 -4.15 11.75 16.25
N GLU A 180 -4.54 12.56 17.22
CA GLU A 180 -3.69 13.64 17.77
C GLU A 180 -2.84 13.13 18.93
N ASN A 181 -3.45 12.41 19.87
CA ASN A 181 -2.81 12.01 21.12
C ASN A 181 -2.61 10.49 21.23
N GLY A 182 -3.33 9.71 20.41
CA GLY A 182 -3.26 8.25 20.39
C GLY A 182 -2.13 7.71 19.50
N TYR A 183 -1.95 6.41 19.56
CA TYR A 183 -1.06 5.68 18.68
C TYR A 183 -1.52 4.23 18.51
N SER A 184 -1.04 3.60 17.44
CA SER A 184 -1.19 2.16 17.18
C SER A 184 0.15 1.46 17.39
N LEU A 185 0.14 0.32 18.07
CA LEU A 185 1.34 -0.49 18.29
C LEU A 185 1.41 -1.62 17.26
N TYR A 186 2.49 -1.66 16.49
CA TYR A 186 2.79 -2.77 15.60
C TYR A 186 3.92 -3.61 16.17
N ILE A 187 3.68 -4.92 16.35
CA ILE A 187 4.68 -5.89 16.82
C ILE A 187 5.00 -6.84 15.67
N GLY A 188 6.24 -6.81 15.18
CA GLY A 188 6.68 -7.61 14.04
C GLY A 188 7.28 -8.95 14.43
N ILE A 189 6.79 -10.06 13.85
CA ILE A 189 7.42 -11.39 13.95
C ILE A 189 7.99 -11.75 12.59
N PRO A 190 9.31 -11.74 12.39
CA PRO A 190 9.92 -11.82 11.06
C PRO A 190 10.03 -13.25 10.52
N PHE A 191 9.55 -14.26 11.21
CA PHE A 191 9.70 -15.65 10.83
C PHE A 191 8.54 -16.14 9.96
N CYS A 192 8.86 -16.90 8.89
CA CYS A 192 7.88 -17.58 8.05
C CYS A 192 8.23 -19.07 7.88
N PRO A 193 7.25 -19.97 7.71
CA PRO A 193 7.54 -21.36 7.36
C PRO A 193 8.31 -21.51 6.05
N SER A 194 7.98 -20.69 5.05
CA SER A 194 8.67 -20.54 3.76
C SER A 194 8.50 -19.12 3.23
N ILE A 195 9.40 -18.67 2.35
CA ILE A 195 9.30 -17.36 1.68
C ILE A 195 8.41 -17.53 0.45
N CYS A 196 7.37 -16.70 0.35
CA CYS A 196 6.46 -16.70 -0.79
C CYS A 196 7.05 -15.86 -1.95
N LEU A 197 6.81 -16.29 -3.20
CA LEU A 197 7.35 -15.66 -4.41
C LEU A 197 7.03 -14.15 -4.51
N TYR A 198 5.84 -13.75 -4.08
CA TYR A 198 5.35 -12.37 -4.18
C TYR A 198 5.73 -11.48 -2.98
N CYS A 199 6.31 -12.06 -1.92
CA CYS A 199 6.48 -11.36 -0.65
C CYS A 199 7.67 -10.40 -0.69
N SER A 200 7.41 -9.13 -0.40
CA SER A 200 8.41 -8.08 -0.24
C SER A 200 8.75 -7.75 1.22
N PHE A 201 8.11 -8.40 2.18
CA PHE A 201 8.37 -8.18 3.59
C PHE A 201 9.73 -8.75 4.02
N SER A 202 10.36 -8.10 4.98
CA SER A 202 11.56 -8.62 5.65
C SER A 202 11.18 -9.87 6.45
N SER A 203 11.34 -11.04 5.83
CA SER A 203 11.01 -12.32 6.45
C SER A 203 12.16 -13.32 6.35
N TYR A 204 12.25 -14.18 7.36
CA TYR A 204 13.31 -15.17 7.50
C TYR A 204 12.71 -16.58 7.61
N PRO A 205 13.28 -17.60 6.91
CA PRO A 205 12.82 -18.96 7.05
C PRO A 205 12.98 -19.46 8.49
N LEU A 206 11.88 -19.88 9.11
CA LEU A 206 11.87 -20.35 10.50
C LEU A 206 12.91 -21.48 10.74
N LYS A 207 13.04 -22.41 9.82
CA LYS A 207 13.99 -23.55 9.92
C LYS A 207 15.44 -23.11 10.20
N VAL A 208 15.84 -21.93 9.73
CA VAL A 208 17.18 -21.38 9.95
C VAL A 208 17.32 -20.78 11.35
N TRP A 209 16.23 -20.20 11.86
CA TRP A 209 16.23 -19.39 13.08
C TRP A 209 15.55 -20.06 14.28
N GLU A 210 15.00 -21.26 14.11
CA GLU A 210 14.19 -21.98 15.11
C GLU A 210 14.87 -22.04 16.49
N LYS A 211 16.17 -22.27 16.54
CA LYS A 211 16.94 -22.34 17.79
C LYS A 211 17.17 -20.98 18.47
N ARG A 212 16.86 -19.88 17.78
CA ARG A 212 17.05 -18.51 18.26
C ARG A 212 15.75 -17.73 18.43
N THR A 213 14.60 -18.37 18.24
CA THR A 213 13.28 -17.72 18.41
C THR A 213 13.05 -17.26 19.85
N ASP A 214 13.56 -18.00 20.85
CA ASP A 214 13.48 -17.59 22.24
C ASP A 214 14.29 -16.32 22.52
N GLU A 215 15.52 -16.22 21.98
CA GLU A 215 16.34 -15.00 22.07
C GLU A 215 15.62 -13.81 21.43
N TYR A 216 14.97 -14.04 20.28
CA TYR A 216 14.20 -12.99 19.60
C TYR A 216 13.04 -12.51 20.46
N VAL A 217 12.25 -13.44 21.04
CA VAL A 217 11.12 -13.10 21.90
C VAL A 217 11.58 -12.34 23.14
N GLU A 218 12.70 -12.73 23.75
CA GLU A 218 13.29 -11.98 24.87
C GLU A 218 13.66 -10.56 24.50
N ALA A 219 14.34 -10.37 23.36
CA ALA A 219 14.72 -9.05 22.86
C ALA A 219 13.48 -8.20 22.57
N LEU A 220 12.47 -8.79 21.93
CA LEU A 220 11.19 -8.14 21.61
C LEU A 220 10.44 -7.73 22.89
N CYS A 221 10.39 -8.60 23.90
CA CYS A 221 9.79 -8.26 25.20
C CYS A 221 10.50 -7.09 25.88
N LYS A 222 11.82 -6.99 25.74
CA LYS A 222 12.58 -5.83 26.23
C LYS A 222 12.18 -4.56 25.47
N GLU A 223 12.14 -4.62 24.15
CA GLU A 223 11.76 -3.50 23.30
C GLU A 223 10.32 -3.02 23.58
N ILE A 224 9.39 -3.94 23.84
CA ILE A 224 8.00 -3.64 24.24
C ILE A 224 7.97 -2.81 25.53
N ARG A 225 8.73 -3.20 26.58
CA ARG A 225 8.79 -2.45 27.84
C ARG A 225 9.40 -1.06 27.67
N GLU A 226 10.48 -0.94 26.91
CA GLU A 226 11.09 0.35 26.59
C GLU A 226 10.17 1.25 25.77
N THR A 227 9.45 0.68 24.81
CA THR A 227 8.46 1.42 24.02
C THR A 227 7.33 1.93 24.89
N ALA A 228 6.82 1.10 25.82
CA ALA A 228 5.78 1.53 26.74
C ALA A 228 6.25 2.70 27.64
N PHE A 229 7.50 2.68 28.08
CA PHE A 229 8.08 3.78 28.84
C PHE A 229 8.14 5.07 28.02
N LEU A 230 8.56 4.99 26.73
CA LEU A 230 8.63 6.15 25.83
C LEU A 230 7.28 6.71 25.46
N MET A 231 6.23 5.87 25.49
CA MET A 231 4.87 6.25 25.08
C MET A 231 3.97 6.62 26.25
N GLN A 232 4.51 6.76 27.47
CA GLN A 232 3.76 7.16 28.64
C GLN A 232 2.96 8.45 28.45
N GLY A 233 1.71 8.44 28.92
CA GLY A 233 0.79 9.58 28.80
C GLY A 233 0.08 9.71 27.46
N ARG A 234 0.32 8.79 26.51
CA ARG A 234 -0.42 8.70 25.23
C ARG A 234 -1.38 7.51 25.25
N LYS A 235 -2.51 7.63 24.57
CA LYS A 235 -3.51 6.57 24.46
C LYS A 235 -3.08 5.53 23.41
N LEU A 236 -3.05 4.26 23.81
CA LEU A 236 -2.92 3.16 22.85
C LEU A 236 -4.30 2.81 22.30
N ASP A 237 -4.51 3.02 20.99
CA ASP A 237 -5.80 2.75 20.34
C ASP A 237 -5.87 1.31 19.78
N THR A 238 -4.81 0.79 19.19
CA THR A 238 -4.82 -0.54 18.59
C THR A 238 -3.49 -1.28 18.76
N ILE A 239 -3.57 -2.62 18.80
CA ILE A 239 -2.41 -3.50 18.72
C ILE A 239 -2.54 -4.39 17.47
N TYR A 240 -1.46 -4.48 16.71
CA TYR A 240 -1.35 -5.35 15.56
C TYR A 240 -0.07 -6.17 15.63
N ILE A 241 -0.21 -7.50 15.74
CA ILE A 241 0.92 -8.42 15.70
C ILE A 241 0.96 -9.10 14.33
N GLY A 242 1.97 -8.80 13.56
CA GLY A 242 2.07 -9.22 12.16
C GLY A 242 3.52 -9.40 11.69
N GLY A 243 3.77 -9.15 10.40
CA GLY A 243 5.09 -9.22 9.76
C GLY A 243 5.26 -10.44 8.87
N GLY A 244 6.09 -11.40 9.26
CA GLY A 244 6.21 -12.69 8.61
C GLY A 244 5.00 -13.57 8.92
N THR A 245 5.06 -14.28 10.04
CA THR A 245 3.94 -15.13 10.50
C THR A 245 4.00 -15.28 12.03
N PRO A 246 3.21 -14.55 12.81
CA PRO A 246 3.20 -14.63 14.28
C PRO A 246 2.98 -16.03 14.83
N THR A 247 2.16 -16.83 14.17
CA THR A 247 1.90 -18.23 14.56
C THR A 247 3.05 -19.21 14.24
N THR A 248 4.20 -18.73 13.78
CA THR A 248 5.45 -19.52 13.82
C THR A 248 5.98 -19.70 15.24
N LEU A 249 5.65 -18.77 16.13
CA LEU A 249 5.98 -18.87 17.55
C LEU A 249 5.25 -20.05 18.21
N LEU A 250 5.91 -20.65 19.19
CA LEU A 250 5.33 -21.74 20.01
C LEU A 250 4.31 -21.16 21.03
N PRO A 251 3.37 -21.96 21.55
CA PRO A 251 2.37 -21.47 22.49
C PRO A 251 2.93 -20.73 23.71
N HIS A 252 4.04 -21.21 24.29
CA HIS A 252 4.68 -20.54 25.42
C HIS A 252 5.35 -19.20 25.04
N GLN A 253 5.87 -19.11 23.82
CA GLN A 253 6.45 -17.87 23.28
C GLN A 253 5.36 -16.83 23.00
N LEU A 254 4.22 -17.27 22.44
CA LEU A 254 3.03 -16.42 22.25
C LEU A 254 2.53 -15.87 23.58
N ARG A 255 2.36 -16.74 24.61
CA ARG A 255 1.95 -16.29 25.96
C ARG A 255 2.92 -15.28 26.51
N LYS A 256 4.22 -15.57 26.48
CA LYS A 256 5.26 -14.65 26.98
C LYS A 256 5.18 -13.26 26.32
N LEU A 257 5.03 -13.24 24.99
CA LEU A 257 4.88 -12.00 24.24
C LEU A 257 3.63 -11.24 24.65
N LEU A 258 2.50 -11.94 24.75
CA LEU A 258 1.21 -11.34 25.07
C LEU A 258 1.14 -10.90 26.55
N ASP A 259 1.66 -11.70 27.49
CA ASP A 259 1.79 -11.29 28.90
C ASP A 259 2.60 -9.99 29.01
N THR A 260 3.79 -9.95 28.39
CA THR A 260 4.64 -8.75 28.40
C THR A 260 3.93 -7.54 27.80
N THR A 261 3.18 -7.73 26.72
CA THR A 261 2.44 -6.63 26.06
C THR A 261 1.34 -6.11 26.99
N GLY A 262 0.58 -7.01 27.63
CA GLY A 262 -0.46 -6.63 28.59
C GLY A 262 0.09 -5.97 29.86
N GLU A 263 1.21 -6.47 30.40
CA GLU A 263 1.88 -5.85 31.56
C GLU A 263 2.38 -4.42 31.24
N ALA A 264 2.84 -4.20 30.00
CA ALA A 264 3.45 -2.94 29.59
C ALA A 264 2.43 -1.87 29.21
N PHE A 265 1.35 -2.24 28.52
CA PHE A 265 0.40 -1.30 27.92
C PHE A 265 -1.03 -1.39 28.47
N GLY A 266 -1.42 -2.53 29.08
CA GLY A 266 -2.83 -2.85 29.32
C GLY A 266 -3.58 -3.24 28.04
N TYR A 267 -4.80 -3.75 28.22
CA TYR A 267 -5.66 -4.16 27.10
C TYR A 267 -7.07 -3.55 27.15
N GLU A 268 -7.36 -2.74 28.17
CA GLU A 268 -8.72 -2.37 28.56
C GLU A 268 -9.42 -1.44 27.56
N ASP A 269 -8.66 -0.54 26.94
CA ASP A 269 -9.21 0.55 26.11
C ASP A 269 -8.89 0.41 24.60
N LEU A 270 -8.56 -0.82 24.18
CA LEU A 270 -8.21 -1.07 22.77
C LEU A 270 -9.45 -1.07 21.87
N ALA A 271 -9.42 -0.28 20.81
CA ALA A 271 -10.41 -0.34 19.74
C ALA A 271 -10.29 -1.62 18.90
N GLU A 272 -9.06 -2.11 18.66
CA GLU A 272 -8.79 -3.37 17.97
C GLU A 272 -7.49 -4.02 18.48
N PHE A 273 -7.51 -5.34 18.65
CA PHE A 273 -6.33 -6.16 18.87
C PHE A 273 -6.29 -7.30 17.84
N THR A 274 -5.41 -7.17 16.84
CA THR A 274 -5.28 -8.12 15.74
C THR A 274 -4.00 -8.94 15.87
N ILE A 275 -4.10 -10.26 15.63
CA ILE A 275 -2.94 -11.15 15.45
C ILE A 275 -3.07 -11.87 14.12
N GLU A 276 -2.03 -11.77 13.27
CA GLU A 276 -1.96 -12.52 12.05
C GLU A 276 -1.67 -14.01 12.31
N ALA A 277 -2.63 -14.86 12.03
CA ALA A 277 -2.44 -16.29 11.86
C ALA A 277 -2.41 -16.63 10.35
N GLY A 278 -1.69 -15.81 9.58
CA GLY A 278 -1.80 -15.68 8.13
C GLY A 278 -1.39 -16.92 7.31
N ARG A 279 -0.77 -17.92 7.94
CA ARG A 279 -0.31 -19.15 7.28
C ARG A 279 -1.02 -20.37 7.88
N PRO A 280 -1.93 -21.02 7.15
CA PRO A 280 -2.65 -22.23 7.62
C PRO A 280 -1.72 -23.33 8.14
N ASP A 281 -0.56 -23.53 7.50
CA ASP A 281 0.45 -24.50 7.91
C ASP A 281 1.19 -24.16 9.24
N SER A 282 0.99 -22.97 9.78
CA SER A 282 1.51 -22.56 11.08
C SER A 282 0.46 -22.60 12.21
N ILE A 283 -0.81 -22.82 11.87
CA ILE A 283 -1.95 -22.82 12.81
C ILE A 283 -2.14 -24.22 13.39
N ASN A 284 -2.34 -24.28 14.71
CA ASN A 284 -2.84 -25.46 15.38
C ASN A 284 -3.71 -25.05 16.60
N ARG A 285 -4.41 -26.03 17.19
CA ARG A 285 -5.32 -25.81 18.32
C ARG A 285 -4.63 -25.14 19.52
N GLU A 286 -3.45 -25.61 19.90
CA GLU A 286 -2.73 -25.11 21.06
C GLU A 286 -2.34 -23.63 20.92
N LYS A 287 -1.93 -23.21 19.72
CA LYS A 287 -1.59 -21.81 19.46
C LYS A 287 -2.81 -20.90 19.46
N LEU A 288 -3.90 -21.35 18.82
CA LEU A 288 -5.14 -20.58 18.84
C LEU A 288 -5.72 -20.48 20.26
N GLN A 289 -5.64 -21.56 21.06
CA GLN A 289 -6.03 -21.50 22.47
C GLN A 289 -5.17 -20.53 23.26
N ALA A 290 -3.84 -20.54 23.07
CA ALA A 290 -2.93 -19.60 23.72
C ALA A 290 -3.26 -18.14 23.38
N ILE A 291 -3.58 -17.86 22.12
CA ILE A 291 -4.00 -16.52 21.70
C ILE A 291 -5.36 -16.13 22.31
N ARG A 292 -6.29 -17.11 22.46
CA ARG A 292 -7.64 -16.87 22.98
C ARG A 292 -7.67 -16.55 24.48
N GLU A 293 -6.60 -16.81 25.22
CA GLU A 293 -6.43 -16.40 26.62
C GLU A 293 -6.38 -14.87 26.80
N TYR A 294 -6.17 -14.13 25.72
CA TYR A 294 -6.04 -12.66 25.68
C TYR A 294 -7.22 -12.03 24.92
N PRO A 295 -7.50 -10.73 25.10
CA PRO A 295 -8.65 -10.07 24.49
C PRO A 295 -8.41 -9.71 23.00
N VAL A 296 -7.89 -10.68 22.26
CA VAL A 296 -7.69 -10.54 20.81
C VAL A 296 -9.04 -10.48 20.11
N THR A 297 -9.30 -9.36 19.42
CA THR A 297 -10.57 -9.08 18.75
C THR A 297 -10.65 -9.59 17.34
N ARG A 298 -9.48 -9.84 16.68
CA ARG A 298 -9.38 -10.25 15.30
C ARG A 298 -8.17 -11.13 15.05
N ILE A 299 -8.34 -12.14 14.22
CA ILE A 299 -7.22 -12.91 13.63
C ILE A 299 -7.32 -12.91 12.13
N SER A 300 -6.23 -13.27 11.44
CA SER A 300 -6.28 -13.52 10.00
C SER A 300 -5.93 -14.98 9.67
N VAL A 301 -6.64 -15.57 8.69
CA VAL A 301 -6.31 -16.86 8.07
C VAL A 301 -6.24 -16.63 6.56
N ASN A 302 -5.04 -16.49 6.00
CA ASN A 302 -4.86 -15.96 4.66
C ASN A 302 -4.65 -17.06 3.61
N PRO A 303 -5.67 -17.42 2.80
CA PRO A 303 -5.52 -18.38 1.72
C PRO A 303 -4.61 -17.85 0.61
N GLN A 304 -4.71 -16.58 0.26
CA GLN A 304 -4.21 -15.90 -0.92
C GLN A 304 -4.87 -16.39 -2.21
N THR A 305 -5.05 -17.69 -2.36
CA THR A 305 -5.81 -18.39 -3.38
C THR A 305 -6.28 -19.75 -2.85
N MET A 306 -7.37 -20.27 -3.40
CA MET A 306 -7.86 -21.64 -3.17
C MET A 306 -7.56 -22.56 -4.36
N ASN A 307 -6.52 -22.26 -5.14
CA ASN A 307 -6.03 -23.10 -6.23
C ASN A 307 -4.69 -23.73 -5.82
N GLN A 308 -4.67 -25.06 -5.65
CA GLN A 308 -3.50 -25.78 -5.13
C GLN A 308 -2.25 -25.60 -5.99
N GLU A 309 -2.39 -25.66 -7.31
CA GLU A 309 -1.26 -25.49 -8.24
C GLU A 309 -0.62 -24.10 -8.09
N THR A 310 -1.44 -23.07 -7.86
CA THR A 310 -0.95 -21.72 -7.62
C THR A 310 -0.26 -21.60 -6.26
N LEU A 311 -0.81 -22.22 -5.21
CA LEU A 311 -0.16 -22.26 -3.89
C LEU A 311 1.24 -22.88 -3.98
N ASP A 312 1.38 -24.00 -4.71
CA ASP A 312 2.66 -24.65 -4.91
C ASP A 312 3.63 -23.76 -5.69
N LEU A 313 3.16 -23.12 -6.76
CA LEU A 313 3.93 -22.20 -7.59
C LEU A 313 4.47 -21.00 -6.80
N ILE A 314 3.66 -20.40 -5.93
CA ILE A 314 4.05 -19.22 -5.13
C ILE A 314 4.82 -19.59 -3.85
N GLY A 315 5.12 -20.87 -3.63
CA GLY A 315 5.93 -21.36 -2.51
C GLY A 315 5.18 -21.44 -1.18
N ARG A 316 3.83 -21.50 -1.21
CA ARG A 316 3.00 -21.78 -0.03
C ARG A 316 2.75 -23.30 0.06
N ARG A 317 3.28 -23.92 1.10
CA ARG A 317 3.30 -25.39 1.22
C ARG A 317 2.06 -26.01 1.87
N HIS A 318 1.09 -25.20 2.27
CA HIS A 318 -0.17 -25.71 2.80
C HIS A 318 -1.14 -26.09 1.68
N THR A 319 -2.10 -26.95 2.01
CA THR A 319 -3.17 -27.32 1.10
C THR A 319 -4.39 -26.43 1.26
N VAL A 320 -5.23 -26.40 0.22
CA VAL A 320 -6.54 -25.73 0.27
C VAL A 320 -7.37 -26.25 1.45
N GLU A 321 -7.33 -27.57 1.73
CA GLU A 321 -8.06 -28.16 2.85
C GLU A 321 -7.54 -27.67 4.20
N GLN A 322 -6.23 -27.56 4.38
CA GLN A 322 -5.66 -26.96 5.60
C GLN A 322 -6.14 -25.52 5.85
N THR A 323 -6.39 -24.75 4.79
CA THR A 323 -6.98 -23.41 4.94
C THR A 323 -8.39 -23.49 5.51
N ARG A 324 -9.22 -24.40 5.02
CA ARG A 324 -10.57 -24.65 5.53
C ARG A 324 -10.56 -25.14 6.97
N GLU A 325 -9.72 -26.14 7.25
CA GLU A 325 -9.54 -26.69 8.60
C GLU A 325 -9.12 -25.61 9.60
N ALA A 326 -8.15 -24.76 9.24
CA ALA A 326 -7.71 -23.65 10.08
C ALA A 326 -8.82 -22.63 10.37
N PHE A 327 -9.63 -22.31 9.35
CA PHE A 327 -10.78 -21.43 9.52
C PHE A 327 -11.84 -22.03 10.46
N TYR A 328 -12.24 -23.30 10.23
CA TYR A 328 -13.24 -23.93 11.10
C TYR A 328 -12.74 -24.18 12.51
N LEU A 329 -11.46 -24.52 12.68
CA LEU A 329 -10.84 -24.61 14.00
C LEU A 329 -10.88 -23.26 14.76
N ALA A 330 -10.59 -22.18 14.05
CA ALA A 330 -10.68 -20.84 14.64
C ALA A 330 -12.13 -20.52 15.06
N ARG A 331 -13.13 -20.83 14.21
CA ARG A 331 -14.55 -20.67 14.54
C ARG A 331 -14.97 -21.52 15.75
N GLU A 332 -14.55 -22.80 15.81
CA GLU A 332 -14.80 -23.71 16.95
C GLU A 332 -14.27 -23.12 18.26
N LEU A 333 -13.10 -22.47 18.21
CA LEU A 333 -12.47 -21.82 19.37
C LEU A 333 -13.04 -20.43 19.71
N GLY A 334 -14.10 -19.98 19.02
CA GLY A 334 -14.83 -18.76 19.31
C GLY A 334 -14.22 -17.49 18.69
N TYR A 335 -13.47 -17.61 17.62
CA TYR A 335 -13.04 -16.44 16.85
C TYR A 335 -14.12 -16.05 15.85
N ASP A 336 -14.83 -14.96 16.12
CA ASP A 336 -15.93 -14.47 15.28
C ASP A 336 -15.46 -13.47 14.19
N ASN A 337 -14.36 -12.76 14.44
CA ASN A 337 -13.78 -11.81 13.50
C ASN A 337 -12.51 -12.38 12.88
N ILE A 338 -12.67 -13.00 11.70
CA ILE A 338 -11.57 -13.62 10.94
C ILE A 338 -11.41 -12.89 9.60
N ASN A 339 -10.23 -12.32 9.39
CA ASN A 339 -9.84 -11.76 8.11
C ASN A 339 -9.25 -12.85 7.21
N MET A 340 -9.50 -12.76 5.90
CA MET A 340 -8.93 -13.66 4.91
C MET A 340 -8.45 -12.84 3.70
N ASP A 341 -7.13 -12.83 3.45
CA ASP A 341 -6.54 -12.10 2.34
C ASP A 341 -6.55 -12.94 1.06
N LEU A 342 -6.87 -12.28 -0.05
CA LEU A 342 -6.81 -12.84 -1.40
C LEU A 342 -5.84 -11.99 -2.24
N ILE A 343 -5.12 -12.64 -3.17
CA ILE A 343 -4.28 -11.96 -4.15
C ILE A 343 -4.85 -12.21 -5.53
N VAL A 344 -5.17 -11.12 -6.23
CA VAL A 344 -5.62 -11.15 -7.63
C VAL A 344 -4.41 -10.95 -8.55
N GLY A 345 -4.35 -11.71 -9.64
CA GLY A 345 -3.26 -11.63 -10.61
C GLY A 345 -2.03 -12.47 -10.24
N LEU A 346 -2.21 -13.54 -9.47
CA LEU A 346 -1.15 -14.53 -9.24
C LEU A 346 -0.74 -15.22 -10.56
N PRO A 347 0.53 -15.63 -10.69
CA PRO A 347 1.00 -16.30 -11.91
C PRO A 347 0.16 -17.50 -12.28
N GLY A 348 -0.34 -17.56 -13.52
CA GLY A 348 -1.15 -18.65 -14.05
C GLY A 348 -2.63 -18.60 -13.67
N GLU A 349 -3.08 -17.63 -12.86
CA GLU A 349 -4.49 -17.47 -12.53
C GLU A 349 -5.24 -16.59 -13.51
N ASP A 350 -6.46 -16.99 -13.81
CA ASP A 350 -7.46 -16.22 -14.54
C ASP A 350 -8.62 -15.79 -13.63
N ILE A 351 -9.55 -15.02 -14.20
CA ILE A 351 -10.72 -14.51 -13.45
C ILE A 351 -11.54 -15.65 -12.84
N SER A 352 -11.73 -16.77 -13.57
CA SER A 352 -12.53 -17.90 -13.08
C SER A 352 -11.90 -18.60 -11.87
N MET A 353 -10.56 -18.59 -11.78
CA MET A 353 -9.82 -19.12 -10.64
C MET A 353 -9.95 -18.21 -9.40
N VAL A 354 -9.95 -16.91 -9.61
CA VAL A 354 -10.21 -15.94 -8.52
C VAL A 354 -11.64 -16.05 -8.02
N GLU A 355 -12.62 -16.20 -8.92
CA GLU A 355 -14.04 -16.38 -8.57
C GLU A 355 -14.28 -17.67 -7.76
N ARG A 356 -13.53 -18.75 -8.02
CA ARG A 356 -13.58 -19.97 -7.21
C ARG A 356 -12.97 -19.84 -5.83
N THR A 357 -12.01 -18.92 -5.68
CA THR A 357 -11.35 -18.62 -4.41
C THR A 357 -12.25 -17.84 -3.49
#